data_648d96fd258b660981c9231b70d57973
#
_entry.id   648d96fd258b660981c9231b70d57973
#
_cell.length_a   1.000
_cell.length_b   1.000
_cell.length_c   1.000
_cell.angle_alpha   90.00
_cell.angle_beta   90.00
_cell.angle_gamma   90.00
#
_symmetry.space_group_name_H-M   'P 1'
#
loop_
_entity.id
_entity.type
_entity.pdbx_description
1 polymer ?
#
loop_
_entity_poly.entity_id
_entity_poly.type
_entity_poly.pdbx_seq_one_letter_code
_entity_poly.pdbx_strand_id
1 'polypeptide(L)'
;MHLLGIHKNTQSKTGSNEVANKPVHVVFIPVLAQSHTKAMLKLAKLLHHRGLHITFVNTEFNHKRFLKSLGPNSLDGLPSFRFETIPDGLRSSDEDTTQDQLLLGGESIINNLLAPFRDLLRKLNHTEPPDNPPVNHILSDGLMMFAITAAEEIGVPILLLFSISASSFMGYKQYPTLLEKGLAPLKDETWLTNGFLDNVMDWVPGMKGIRLRDLPNNFISTDPDEASWILCLEATQRFGKGSAIVLHSFDTLEKEVFDALSSMFPLIYAIDPLQLLLNQIPEHPLKAMVYSLWKEETEWLKWLNSKEPNSVVYVNGSVAVLTREQLVEFGWGLANSELPFFWVIRHDLVAGKSAIFPPEFEAETKERGLIASWCPQEQVLEHSSVGGFLTHSGWNSTIESLCAGVPMLSLPIFTDQQTNCHCVCNVWGIGMEISKDAKRDQVGKLVKELIGAEKAKQMKNKVMEWKKLAEEAASPHGSSSANLDNFVNQVLLRKS
;
A
#
# COMPACT_ATOMS: atom_id res chain seq x y z
N MET A 1 37.33 67.54 43.67
CA MET A 1 37.51 66.45 44.60
C MET A 1 36.23 65.57 44.55
N HIS A 2 36.14 64.58 43.72
CA HIS A 2 35.10 63.54 43.78
C HIS A 2 35.68 62.28 43.19
N LEU A 3 35.74 61.28 44.01
CA LEU A 3 36.16 59.94 43.69
C LEU A 3 34.99 59.15 42.98
N LEU A 4 35.27 58.65 41.81
CA LEU A 4 34.38 57.72 41.07
C LEU A 4 34.67 56.28 41.53
N GLY A 5 33.66 55.65 42.14
CA GLY A 5 33.65 54.19 42.44
C GLY A 5 33.27 53.39 41.21
N ILE A 6 34.16 52.46 40.90
CA ILE A 6 33.93 51.53 39.83
C ILE A 6 33.20 50.27 40.40
N HIS A 7 31.91 50.06 40.08
CA HIS A 7 31.21 48.82 40.32
C HIS A 7 31.54 47.83 39.22
N LYS A 8 32.28 46.78 39.57
CA LYS A 8 32.39 45.54 38.71
C LYS A 8 31.11 44.70 38.81
N ASN A 9 30.32 44.73 37.76
CA ASN A 9 29.22 43.78 37.57
C ASN A 9 29.79 42.40 37.12
N THR A 10 29.85 41.45 38.02
CA THR A 10 30.09 40.05 37.70
C THR A 10 28.77 39.43 37.23
N GLN A 11 28.55 39.37 35.90
CA GLN A 11 27.52 38.54 35.34
C GLN A 11 27.93 37.06 35.49
N SER A 12 27.23 36.35 36.35
CA SER A 12 27.26 34.90 36.42
C SER A 12 26.60 34.33 35.11
N LYS A 13 27.40 33.76 34.25
CA LYS A 13 26.93 32.92 33.16
C LYS A 13 26.35 31.65 33.78
N THR A 14 25.04 31.60 34.00
CA THR A 14 24.32 30.36 34.14
C THR A 14 24.30 29.70 32.78
N GLY A 15 25.22 28.78 32.56
CA GLY A 15 25.20 27.87 31.43
C GLY A 15 23.99 26.93 31.59
N SER A 16 22.89 27.25 30.92
CA SER A 16 21.86 26.26 30.61
C SER A 16 22.49 25.28 29.62
N ASN A 17 22.94 24.14 30.14
CA ASN A 17 23.16 22.94 29.30
C ASN A 17 21.80 22.54 28.71
N GLU A 18 21.40 23.14 27.60
CA GLU A 18 20.48 22.55 26.69
C GLU A 18 21.15 21.25 26.17
N VAL A 19 20.83 20.13 26.79
CA VAL A 19 21.07 18.82 26.19
C VAL A 19 20.25 18.82 24.90
N ALA A 20 20.90 19.16 23.79
CA ALA A 20 20.28 19.06 22.48
C ALA A 20 19.69 17.65 22.36
N ASN A 21 18.37 17.54 22.34
CA ASN A 21 17.69 16.27 22.15
C ASN A 21 18.19 15.71 20.83
N LYS A 22 18.95 14.59 20.88
CA LYS A 22 19.39 13.91 19.66
C LYS A 22 18.16 13.54 18.83
N PRO A 23 18.16 13.79 17.51
CA PRO A 23 17.04 13.43 16.67
C PRO A 23 16.79 11.93 16.75
N VAL A 24 15.52 11.53 16.84
CA VAL A 24 15.11 10.13 16.83
C VAL A 24 15.29 9.56 15.42
N HIS A 25 15.99 8.44 15.30
CA HIS A 25 16.29 7.77 14.05
C HIS A 25 15.40 6.54 13.85
N VAL A 26 14.68 6.50 12.74
CA VAL A 26 13.79 5.40 12.35
C VAL A 26 14.30 4.77 11.06
N VAL A 27 14.53 3.46 11.07
CA VAL A 27 14.89 2.66 9.90
C VAL A 27 13.65 2.02 9.32
N PHE A 28 13.35 2.30 8.05
CA PHE A 28 12.21 1.76 7.31
C PHE A 28 12.62 0.59 6.45
N ILE A 29 11.86 -0.51 6.49
CA ILE A 29 12.06 -1.69 5.63
C ILE A 29 10.73 -2.19 5.05
N PRO A 30 10.40 -1.85 3.78
CA PRO A 30 9.18 -2.30 3.10
C PRO A 30 9.30 -3.71 2.53
N VAL A 31 8.16 -4.36 2.28
CA VAL A 31 8.09 -5.45 1.30
C VAL A 31 8.49 -4.92 -0.08
N LEU A 32 9.10 -5.76 -0.90
CA LEU A 32 9.69 -5.39 -2.20
C LEU A 32 8.67 -4.94 -3.25
N ALA A 33 7.37 -5.01 -2.95
CA ALA A 33 6.29 -4.61 -3.86
C ALA A 33 6.15 -3.08 -3.95
N GLN A 34 5.85 -2.60 -5.15
CA GLN A 34 5.60 -1.18 -5.46
C GLN A 34 4.60 -0.53 -4.49
N SER A 35 3.45 -1.19 -4.26
CA SER A 35 2.38 -0.67 -3.42
C SER A 35 2.80 -0.49 -1.97
N HIS A 36 3.47 -1.50 -1.38
CA HIS A 36 3.97 -1.47 -0.01
C HIS A 36 5.03 -0.38 0.17
N THR A 37 5.99 -0.32 -0.76
CA THR A 37 7.06 0.68 -0.72
C THR A 37 6.51 2.09 -0.88
N LYS A 38 5.52 2.32 -1.76
CA LYS A 38 4.88 3.62 -1.96
C LYS A 38 4.18 4.10 -0.67
N ALA A 39 3.39 3.25 -0.03
CA ALA A 39 2.71 3.57 1.22
C ALA A 39 3.70 3.89 2.35
N MET A 40 4.72 3.04 2.50
CA MET A 40 5.75 3.21 3.53
C MET A 40 6.59 4.47 3.32
N LEU A 41 6.92 4.83 2.06
CA LEU A 41 7.63 6.06 1.75
C LEU A 41 6.79 7.30 2.07
N LYS A 42 5.48 7.27 1.83
CA LYS A 42 4.57 8.36 2.22
C LYS A 42 4.60 8.58 3.74
N LEU A 43 4.51 7.52 4.53
CA LEU A 43 4.62 7.61 5.99
C LEU A 43 6.02 8.11 6.41
N ALA A 44 7.09 7.64 5.79
CA ALA A 44 8.45 8.10 6.07
C ALA A 44 8.62 9.61 5.86
N LYS A 45 8.04 10.16 4.79
CA LYS A 45 8.03 11.61 4.52
C LYS A 45 7.24 12.38 5.59
N LEU A 46 6.09 11.87 6.01
CA LEU A 46 5.29 12.47 7.09
C LEU A 46 6.08 12.53 8.40
N LEU A 47 6.77 11.44 8.75
CA LEU A 47 7.58 11.36 9.96
C LEU A 47 8.83 12.25 9.88
N HIS A 48 9.48 12.32 8.71
CA HIS A 48 10.58 13.26 8.49
C HIS A 48 10.14 14.71 8.68
N HIS A 49 8.95 15.07 8.18
CA HIS A 49 8.39 16.40 8.39
C HIS A 49 8.14 16.73 9.88
N ARG A 50 7.95 15.70 10.72
CA ARG A 50 7.87 15.83 12.19
C ARG A 50 9.24 15.86 12.87
N GLY A 51 10.33 16.01 12.11
CA GLY A 51 11.71 16.19 12.63
C GLY A 51 12.45 14.89 12.94
N LEU A 52 11.95 13.72 12.50
CA LEU A 52 12.66 12.46 12.67
C LEU A 52 13.72 12.24 11.60
N HIS A 53 14.81 11.59 11.98
CA HIS A 53 15.82 11.11 11.04
C HIS A 53 15.38 9.78 10.42
N ILE A 54 15.43 9.67 9.11
CA ILE A 54 14.92 8.52 8.38
C ILE A 54 16.05 7.83 7.59
N THR A 55 16.15 6.53 7.74
CA THR A 55 16.86 5.67 6.79
C THR A 55 15.84 4.75 6.11
N PHE A 56 15.65 4.91 4.81
CA PHE A 56 14.75 4.09 4.02
C PHE A 56 15.56 3.02 3.27
N VAL A 57 15.28 1.75 3.58
CA VAL A 57 16.05 0.61 3.07
C VAL A 57 15.37 0.04 1.84
N ASN A 58 16.08 0.01 0.72
CA ASN A 58 15.70 -0.68 -0.50
C ASN A 58 16.51 -1.98 -0.63
N THR A 59 16.00 -2.94 -1.39
CA THR A 59 16.89 -3.97 -1.94
C THR A 59 17.65 -3.41 -3.13
N GLU A 60 18.78 -4.02 -3.46
CA GLU A 60 19.59 -3.62 -4.63
C GLU A 60 18.78 -3.66 -5.93
N PHE A 61 17.89 -4.65 -6.08
CA PHE A 61 17.01 -4.78 -7.23
C PHE A 61 16.04 -3.58 -7.36
N ASN A 62 15.30 -3.25 -6.29
CA ASN A 62 14.38 -2.12 -6.30
C ASN A 62 15.13 -0.80 -6.46
N HIS A 63 16.28 -0.65 -5.81
CA HIS A 63 17.10 0.56 -5.91
C HIS A 63 17.55 0.84 -7.36
N LYS A 64 18.08 -0.18 -8.05
CA LYS A 64 18.47 -0.09 -9.46
C LYS A 64 17.29 0.29 -10.36
N ARG A 65 16.11 -0.32 -10.14
CA ARG A 65 14.89 0.00 -10.89
C ARG A 65 14.45 1.44 -10.68
N PHE A 66 14.54 1.95 -9.46
CA PHE A 66 14.26 3.34 -9.16
C PHE A 66 15.14 4.29 -9.95
N LEU A 67 16.45 4.10 -9.87
CA LEU A 67 17.39 4.94 -10.61
C LEU A 67 17.16 4.87 -12.12
N LYS A 68 16.78 3.69 -12.64
CA LYS A 68 16.42 3.53 -14.06
C LYS A 68 15.14 4.28 -14.44
N SER A 69 14.13 4.30 -13.58
CA SER A 69 12.84 4.93 -13.88
C SER A 69 12.83 6.44 -13.67
N LEU A 70 13.47 6.94 -12.61
CA LEU A 70 13.40 8.31 -12.15
C LEU A 70 14.68 9.11 -12.38
N GLY A 71 15.77 8.46 -12.78
CA GLY A 71 17.07 9.07 -13.02
C GLY A 71 18.08 8.84 -11.89
N PRO A 72 19.38 9.05 -12.17
CA PRO A 72 20.49 8.64 -11.30
C PRO A 72 20.52 9.35 -9.93
N ASN A 73 19.95 10.53 -9.80
CA ASN A 73 19.97 11.34 -8.58
C ASN A 73 18.64 11.30 -7.81
N SER A 74 17.70 10.45 -8.22
CA SER A 74 16.34 10.41 -7.66
C SER A 74 16.30 9.95 -6.19
N LEU A 75 17.34 9.27 -5.72
CA LEU A 75 17.47 8.75 -4.36
C LEU A 75 18.62 9.40 -3.57
N ASP A 76 19.10 10.58 -3.97
CA ASP A 76 20.16 11.28 -3.23
C ASP A 76 19.72 11.67 -1.81
N GLY A 77 18.41 11.82 -1.60
CA GLY A 77 17.83 12.08 -0.29
C GLY A 77 18.20 13.46 0.29
N LEU A 78 18.21 13.52 1.61
CA LEU A 78 18.64 14.67 2.43
C LEU A 78 19.55 14.16 3.55
N PRO A 79 20.32 15.04 4.24
CA PRO A 79 21.15 14.61 5.36
C PRO A 79 20.38 13.84 6.45
N SER A 80 19.11 14.19 6.68
CA SER A 80 18.20 13.55 7.65
C SER A 80 17.20 12.58 7.03
N PHE A 81 17.27 12.33 5.72
CA PHE A 81 16.45 11.35 5.00
C PHE A 81 17.30 10.61 3.96
N ARG A 82 17.73 9.41 4.28
CA ARG A 82 18.69 8.64 3.48
C ARG A 82 18.07 7.39 2.92
N PHE A 83 18.60 6.98 1.76
CA PHE A 83 18.34 5.68 1.18
C PHE A 83 19.57 4.80 1.37
N GLU A 84 19.36 3.60 1.89
CA GLU A 84 20.38 2.56 1.99
C GLU A 84 19.91 1.32 1.22
N THR A 85 20.85 0.45 0.85
CA THR A 85 20.55 -0.78 0.12
C THR A 85 21.04 -1.99 0.87
N ILE A 86 20.30 -3.09 0.71
CA ILE A 86 20.72 -4.42 1.14
C ILE A 86 20.66 -5.39 -0.05
N PRO A 87 21.59 -6.37 -0.13
CA PRO A 87 21.50 -7.44 -1.11
C PRO A 87 20.21 -8.24 -0.96
N ASP A 88 19.55 -8.54 -2.07
CA ASP A 88 18.33 -9.37 -2.11
C ASP A 88 18.60 -10.84 -2.42
N GLY A 89 19.84 -11.17 -2.75
CA GLY A 89 20.24 -12.53 -3.12
C GLY A 89 19.83 -12.94 -4.54
N LEU A 90 19.27 -12.01 -5.32
CA LEU A 90 18.93 -12.25 -6.73
C LEU A 90 20.17 -12.24 -7.61
N ARG A 91 20.16 -13.06 -8.67
CA ARG A 91 21.25 -13.06 -9.65
C ARG A 91 21.15 -11.82 -10.53
N SER A 92 22.29 -11.25 -10.91
CA SER A 92 22.34 -10.07 -11.82
C SER A 92 21.75 -10.31 -13.22
N SER A 93 21.50 -11.56 -13.60
CA SER A 93 20.83 -11.96 -14.84
C SER A 93 19.31 -11.77 -14.78
N ASP A 94 18.73 -11.50 -13.61
CA ASP A 94 17.29 -11.43 -13.39
C ASP A 94 16.75 -9.99 -13.53
N GLU A 95 17.45 -9.14 -14.31
CA GLU A 95 17.04 -7.73 -14.56
C GLU A 95 15.63 -7.60 -15.14
N ASP A 96 15.14 -8.63 -15.82
CA ASP A 96 13.78 -8.71 -16.39
C ASP A 96 12.79 -9.48 -15.52
N THR A 97 13.20 -9.91 -14.30
CA THR A 97 12.32 -10.62 -13.37
C THR A 97 11.19 -9.69 -12.92
N THR A 98 9.94 -10.15 -13.02
CA THR A 98 8.79 -9.37 -12.55
C THR A 98 8.78 -9.28 -11.03
N GLN A 99 8.29 -8.16 -10.47
CA GLN A 99 8.13 -8.05 -9.01
C GLN A 99 7.25 -9.17 -8.44
N ASP A 100 6.28 -9.65 -9.22
CA ASP A 100 5.37 -10.70 -8.81
C ASP A 100 6.10 -12.03 -8.64
N GLN A 101 7.13 -12.31 -9.45
CA GLN A 101 7.99 -13.49 -9.26
C GLN A 101 8.84 -13.37 -7.98
N LEU A 102 9.22 -12.14 -7.59
CA LEU A 102 9.92 -11.90 -6.33
C LEU A 102 9.02 -12.10 -5.11
N LEU A 103 7.76 -11.70 -5.21
CA LEU A 103 6.76 -11.90 -4.15
C LEU A 103 6.39 -13.38 -3.98
N LEU A 104 6.33 -14.13 -5.08
CA LEU A 104 6.08 -15.57 -5.06
C LEU A 104 7.29 -16.36 -4.55
N GLY A 105 8.49 -15.79 -4.62
CA GLY A 105 9.73 -16.37 -4.07
C GLY A 105 9.89 -16.18 -2.56
N GLY A 106 8.83 -16.17 -1.78
CA GLY A 106 8.79 -15.82 -0.34
C GLY A 106 9.89 -16.43 0.55
N GLU A 107 10.36 -17.64 0.25
CA GLU A 107 11.50 -18.25 0.95
C GLU A 107 12.82 -17.46 0.76
N SER A 108 13.05 -16.89 -0.42
CA SER A 108 14.25 -16.08 -0.69
C SER A 108 14.26 -14.79 0.11
N ILE A 109 13.10 -14.15 0.27
CA ILE A 109 12.95 -12.91 1.04
C ILE A 109 13.22 -13.18 2.52
N ILE A 110 12.67 -14.26 3.07
CA ILE A 110 12.76 -14.56 4.50
C ILE A 110 14.18 -15.00 4.88
N ASN A 111 14.80 -15.86 4.07
CA ASN A 111 16.07 -16.49 4.42
C ASN A 111 17.29 -15.63 4.08
N ASN A 112 17.22 -14.76 3.08
CA ASN A 112 18.37 -14.02 2.59
C ASN A 112 18.51 -12.60 3.15
N LEU A 113 17.43 -11.95 3.62
CA LEU A 113 17.49 -10.54 4.02
C LEU A 113 17.91 -10.30 5.48
N LEU A 114 17.81 -11.28 6.37
CA LEU A 114 18.16 -11.09 7.78
C LEU A 114 19.62 -10.68 7.97
N ALA A 115 20.56 -11.41 7.38
CA ALA A 115 21.98 -11.14 7.56
C ALA A 115 22.41 -9.78 6.97
N PRO A 116 22.08 -9.43 5.71
CA PRO A 116 22.38 -8.12 5.17
C PRO A 116 21.73 -6.96 5.94
N PHE A 117 20.49 -7.12 6.42
CA PHE A 117 19.82 -6.10 7.20
C PHE A 117 20.49 -5.90 8.57
N ARG A 118 20.86 -6.98 9.23
CA ARG A 118 21.64 -6.95 10.47
C ARG A 118 22.96 -6.20 10.31
N ASP A 119 23.70 -6.46 9.23
CA ASP A 119 24.97 -5.80 8.94
C ASP A 119 24.78 -4.30 8.65
N LEU A 120 23.71 -3.93 7.96
CA LEU A 120 23.33 -2.53 7.78
C LEU A 120 23.03 -1.84 9.11
N LEU A 121 22.24 -2.46 10.00
CA LEU A 121 21.92 -1.88 11.32
C LEU A 121 23.19 -1.69 12.17
N ARG A 122 24.13 -2.62 12.12
CA ARG A 122 25.45 -2.47 12.78
C ARG A 122 26.22 -1.28 12.19
N LYS A 123 26.31 -1.18 10.87
CA LYS A 123 26.95 -0.05 10.17
C LYS A 123 26.33 1.28 10.63
N LEU A 124 25.00 1.41 10.64
CA LEU A 124 24.31 2.62 11.04
C LEU A 124 24.60 3.01 12.50
N ASN A 125 24.72 2.04 13.41
CA ASN A 125 25.00 2.29 14.82
C ASN A 125 26.49 2.56 15.13
N HIS A 126 27.42 2.18 14.26
CA HIS A 126 28.86 2.44 14.41
C HIS A 126 29.35 3.70 13.72
N THR A 127 28.49 4.39 12.96
CA THR A 127 28.84 5.63 12.28
C THR A 127 28.86 6.77 13.31
N GLU A 128 29.99 7.50 13.41
CA GLU A 128 30.20 8.56 14.38
C GLU A 128 29.19 9.73 14.20
N PRO A 129 28.65 10.30 15.31
CA PRO A 129 27.90 11.55 15.28
C PRO A 129 28.81 12.72 14.80
N PRO A 130 28.26 13.81 14.20
CA PRO A 130 26.86 14.24 14.23
C PRO A 130 25.98 13.74 13.08
N ASP A 131 26.58 13.13 12.06
CA ASP A 131 25.90 12.92 10.76
C ASP A 131 24.92 11.74 10.76
N ASN A 132 24.99 10.85 11.74
CA ASN A 132 24.08 9.70 11.82
C ASN A 132 23.74 9.39 13.29
N PRO A 133 22.55 9.76 13.79
CA PRO A 133 22.11 9.35 15.12
C PRO A 133 21.93 7.84 15.17
N PRO A 134 22.15 7.19 16.33
CA PRO A 134 21.93 5.75 16.49
C PRO A 134 20.47 5.40 16.18
N VAL A 135 20.25 4.17 15.69
CA VAL A 135 18.91 3.66 15.39
C VAL A 135 18.11 3.54 16.70
N ASN A 136 16.96 4.21 16.75
CA ASN A 136 16.05 4.18 17.89
C ASN A 136 14.85 3.26 17.64
N HIS A 137 14.38 3.16 16.41
CA HIS A 137 13.24 2.34 16.03
C HIS A 137 13.46 1.71 14.66
N ILE A 138 12.88 0.53 14.46
CA ILE A 138 12.69 -0.06 13.13
C ILE A 138 11.20 0.00 12.81
N LEU A 139 10.81 0.53 11.66
CA LEU A 139 9.47 0.49 11.13
C LEU A 139 9.47 -0.44 9.91
N SER A 140 8.91 -1.62 10.09
CA SER A 140 8.91 -2.70 9.11
C SER A 140 7.51 -2.92 8.55
N ASP A 141 7.44 -3.36 7.30
CA ASP A 141 6.22 -4.03 6.84
C ASP A 141 5.96 -5.29 7.67
N GLY A 142 4.72 -5.53 8.04
CA GLY A 142 4.34 -6.63 8.94
C GLY A 142 4.62 -8.03 8.37
N LEU A 143 4.83 -8.13 7.05
CA LEU A 143 5.23 -9.38 6.40
C LEU A 143 6.74 -9.61 6.40
N MET A 144 7.56 -8.62 6.79
CA MET A 144 9.03 -8.71 6.84
C MET A 144 9.48 -9.24 8.22
N MET A 145 9.11 -10.47 8.55
CA MET A 145 9.31 -11.07 9.87
C MET A 145 10.76 -11.13 10.34
N PHE A 146 11.73 -11.19 9.43
CA PHE A 146 13.15 -11.14 9.78
C PHE A 146 13.55 -9.83 10.47
N ALA A 147 12.83 -8.73 10.19
CA ALA A 147 13.08 -7.43 10.82
C ALA A 147 12.75 -7.47 12.32
N ILE A 148 11.77 -8.28 12.74
CA ILE A 148 11.45 -8.51 14.15
C ILE A 148 12.68 -9.15 14.85
N THR A 149 13.24 -10.19 14.24
CA THR A 149 14.43 -10.87 14.77
C THR A 149 15.63 -9.91 14.84
N ALA A 150 15.86 -9.11 13.80
CA ALA A 150 16.95 -8.13 13.78
C ALA A 150 16.77 -7.05 14.87
N ALA A 151 15.54 -6.59 15.11
CA ALA A 151 15.24 -5.61 16.16
C ALA A 151 15.47 -6.19 17.57
N GLU A 152 15.04 -7.42 17.81
CA GLU A 152 15.28 -8.12 19.08
C GLU A 152 16.77 -8.26 19.37
N GLU A 153 17.61 -8.57 18.37
CA GLU A 153 19.05 -8.73 18.51
C GLU A 153 19.79 -7.44 18.89
N ILE A 154 19.36 -6.29 18.36
CA ILE A 154 19.99 -4.99 18.70
C ILE A 154 19.30 -4.26 19.84
N GLY A 155 18.19 -4.81 20.36
CA GLY A 155 17.48 -4.27 21.51
C GLY A 155 16.74 -2.97 21.23
N VAL A 156 16.22 -2.76 19.98
CA VAL A 156 15.40 -1.60 19.62
C VAL A 156 13.94 -1.98 19.37
N PRO A 157 12.99 -1.08 19.68
CA PRO A 157 11.57 -1.31 19.39
C PRO A 157 11.34 -1.47 17.88
N ILE A 158 10.50 -2.45 17.51
CA ILE A 158 10.00 -2.60 16.16
C ILE A 158 8.55 -2.16 16.07
N LEU A 159 8.22 -1.42 15.02
CA LEU A 159 6.90 -0.93 14.67
C LEU A 159 6.48 -1.62 13.37
N LEU A 160 5.24 -2.09 13.30
CA LEU A 160 4.75 -2.83 12.15
C LEU A 160 3.76 -1.97 11.36
N LEU A 161 4.04 -1.75 10.08
CA LEU A 161 3.10 -1.15 9.15
C LEU A 161 2.44 -2.25 8.32
N PHE A 162 1.12 -2.18 8.19
CA PHE A 162 0.37 -3.01 7.27
C PHE A 162 -0.30 -2.12 6.21
N SER A 163 0.15 -2.24 4.96
CA SER A 163 -0.39 -1.51 3.81
C SER A 163 -1.65 -2.17 3.23
N ILE A 164 -2.49 -2.73 4.11
CA ILE A 164 -3.76 -3.39 3.84
C ILE A 164 -4.88 -2.76 4.68
N SER A 165 -6.14 -3.08 4.37
CA SER A 165 -7.30 -2.64 5.15
C SER A 165 -7.31 -3.22 6.57
N ALA A 166 -8.00 -2.57 7.51
CA ALA A 166 -8.23 -3.11 8.84
C ALA A 166 -9.02 -4.43 8.77
N SER A 167 -9.97 -4.53 7.84
CA SER A 167 -10.74 -5.76 7.58
C SER A 167 -9.84 -6.89 7.08
N SER A 168 -8.92 -6.62 6.16
CA SER A 168 -7.96 -7.62 5.70
C SER A 168 -6.99 -8.03 6.81
N PHE A 169 -6.51 -7.09 7.62
CA PHE A 169 -5.70 -7.38 8.78
C PHE A 169 -6.45 -8.27 9.80
N MET A 170 -7.72 -7.96 10.09
CA MET A 170 -8.58 -8.81 10.93
C MET A 170 -8.76 -10.20 10.30
N GLY A 171 -8.93 -10.29 8.99
CA GLY A 171 -9.03 -11.55 8.25
C GLY A 171 -7.78 -12.43 8.41
N TYR A 172 -6.59 -11.87 8.22
CA TYR A 172 -5.34 -12.57 8.49
C TYR A 172 -5.23 -13.01 9.95
N LYS A 173 -5.65 -12.17 10.89
CA LYS A 173 -5.64 -12.50 12.32
C LYS A 173 -6.47 -13.74 12.66
N GLN A 174 -7.43 -14.12 11.80
CA GLN A 174 -8.22 -15.33 11.99
C GLN A 174 -7.55 -16.63 11.51
N TYR A 175 -6.42 -16.58 10.82
CA TYR A 175 -5.77 -17.78 10.25
C TYR A 175 -5.48 -18.86 11.29
N PRO A 176 -4.95 -18.58 12.49
CA PRO A 176 -4.82 -19.58 13.54
C PRO A 176 -6.18 -20.20 13.93
N THR A 177 -7.24 -19.39 14.01
CA THR A 177 -8.59 -19.87 14.34
C THR A 177 -9.20 -20.72 13.20
N LEU A 178 -8.91 -20.37 11.93
CA LEU A 178 -9.34 -21.22 10.79
C LEU A 178 -8.67 -22.59 10.88
N LEU A 179 -7.39 -22.64 11.20
CA LEU A 179 -6.65 -23.89 11.38
C LEU A 179 -7.24 -24.73 12.54
N GLU A 180 -7.46 -24.11 13.70
CA GLU A 180 -8.05 -24.76 14.89
C GLU A 180 -9.45 -25.31 14.61
N LYS A 181 -10.24 -24.63 13.80
CA LYS A 181 -11.59 -25.04 13.41
C LYS A 181 -11.61 -26.05 12.24
N GLY A 182 -10.47 -26.38 11.66
CA GLY A 182 -10.36 -27.26 10.49
C GLY A 182 -10.97 -26.66 9.22
N LEU A 183 -11.00 -25.32 9.11
CA LEU A 183 -11.51 -24.59 7.96
C LEU A 183 -10.41 -24.25 6.94
N ALA A 184 -9.14 -24.33 7.35
CA ALA A 184 -7.95 -24.11 6.53
C ALA A 184 -6.80 -25.02 7.00
N PRO A 185 -5.91 -25.51 6.09
CA PRO A 185 -6.06 -25.47 4.63
C PRO A 185 -7.30 -26.26 4.19
N LEU A 186 -7.70 -26.12 2.91
CA LEU A 186 -8.89 -26.85 2.40
C LEU A 186 -8.62 -28.34 2.40
N LYS A 187 -9.66 -29.13 2.74
CA LYS A 187 -9.54 -30.58 2.80
C LYS A 187 -9.28 -31.22 1.44
N ASP A 188 -9.99 -30.72 0.42
CA ASP A 188 -9.86 -31.15 -0.97
C ASP A 188 -10.43 -30.09 -1.93
N GLU A 189 -10.21 -30.26 -3.23
CA GLU A 189 -10.63 -29.31 -4.27
C GLU A 189 -12.17 -29.17 -4.38
N THR A 190 -12.96 -30.12 -3.88
CA THR A 190 -14.41 -30.00 -3.93
C THR A 190 -14.92 -28.85 -3.08
N TRP A 191 -14.18 -28.43 -2.05
CA TRP A 191 -14.52 -27.29 -1.22
C TRP A 191 -14.50 -25.95 -1.97
N LEU A 192 -13.80 -25.89 -3.10
CA LEU A 192 -13.81 -24.70 -3.97
C LEU A 192 -15.15 -24.49 -4.68
N THR A 193 -15.93 -25.55 -4.90
CA THR A 193 -17.10 -25.53 -5.79
C THR A 193 -18.40 -25.99 -5.14
N ASN A 194 -18.35 -26.63 -3.96
CA ASN A 194 -19.53 -27.23 -3.30
C ASN A 194 -20.27 -26.25 -2.36
N GLY A 195 -19.90 -24.95 -2.35
CA GLY A 195 -20.50 -23.95 -1.46
C GLY A 195 -19.82 -23.82 -0.08
N PHE A 196 -18.77 -24.60 0.19
CA PHE A 196 -18.05 -24.52 1.47
C PHE A 196 -17.50 -23.10 1.74
N LEU A 197 -16.99 -22.43 0.73
CA LEU A 197 -16.46 -21.09 0.86
C LEU A 197 -17.56 -20.02 1.12
N ASP A 198 -18.84 -20.34 0.97
CA ASP A 198 -19.97 -19.46 1.30
C ASP A 198 -20.37 -19.49 2.78
N ASN A 199 -19.73 -20.33 3.60
CA ASN A 199 -19.98 -20.37 5.02
C ASN A 199 -19.72 -18.99 5.66
N VAL A 200 -20.74 -18.48 6.36
CA VAL A 200 -20.68 -17.22 7.09
C VAL A 200 -19.94 -17.45 8.41
N MET A 201 -19.06 -16.48 8.75
CA MET A 201 -18.24 -16.56 9.95
C MET A 201 -18.63 -15.43 10.92
N ASP A 202 -19.76 -15.61 11.59
CA ASP A 202 -20.32 -14.60 12.54
C ASP A 202 -19.43 -14.36 13.78
N TRP A 203 -18.39 -15.18 13.94
CA TRP A 203 -17.45 -15.06 15.07
C TRP A 203 -16.26 -14.11 14.77
N VAL A 204 -16.11 -13.59 13.54
CA VAL A 204 -15.04 -12.64 13.20
C VAL A 204 -15.40 -11.25 13.74
N PRO A 205 -14.62 -10.67 14.67
CA PRO A 205 -14.99 -9.42 15.29
C PRO A 205 -15.03 -8.25 14.29
N GLY A 206 -16.10 -7.47 14.36
CA GLY A 206 -16.30 -6.29 13.49
C GLY A 206 -16.66 -6.60 12.04
N MET A 207 -16.75 -7.89 11.63
CA MET A 207 -17.00 -8.29 10.25
C MET A 207 -18.27 -9.15 10.12
N LYS A 208 -19.39 -8.59 10.54
CA LYS A 208 -20.68 -9.29 10.51
C LYS A 208 -21.07 -9.78 9.11
N GLY A 209 -21.41 -11.05 9.00
CA GLY A 209 -21.87 -11.67 7.76
C GLY A 209 -20.74 -11.95 6.75
N ILE A 210 -19.47 -11.80 7.14
CA ILE A 210 -18.33 -12.15 6.27
C ILE A 210 -18.33 -13.65 5.99
N ARG A 211 -18.12 -14.03 4.72
CA ARG A 211 -18.00 -15.42 4.32
C ARG A 211 -16.53 -15.83 4.25
N LEU A 212 -16.28 -17.13 4.29
CA LEU A 212 -14.94 -17.67 4.19
C LEU A 212 -14.23 -17.20 2.90
N ARG A 213 -14.94 -17.16 1.75
CA ARG A 213 -14.41 -16.63 0.47
C ARG A 213 -14.04 -15.16 0.47
N ASP A 214 -14.59 -14.39 1.40
CA ASP A 214 -14.38 -12.94 1.49
C ASP A 214 -13.15 -12.59 2.35
N LEU A 215 -12.51 -13.58 3.00
CA LEU A 215 -11.24 -13.38 3.70
C LEU A 215 -10.05 -13.34 2.74
N PRO A 216 -8.89 -12.80 3.17
CA PRO A 216 -7.66 -12.94 2.40
C PRO A 216 -7.42 -14.40 2.04
N ASN A 217 -7.17 -14.69 0.77
CA ASN A 217 -7.34 -16.04 0.24
C ASN A 217 -6.08 -16.94 0.22
N ASN A 218 -5.02 -16.56 0.92
CA ASN A 218 -3.78 -17.36 1.03
C ASN A 218 -4.00 -18.74 1.68
N PHE A 219 -5.12 -18.93 2.40
CA PHE A 219 -5.52 -20.21 2.98
C PHE A 219 -6.23 -21.14 1.97
N ILE A 220 -6.61 -20.62 0.79
CA ILE A 220 -7.29 -21.41 -0.25
C ILE A 220 -6.26 -22.28 -0.97
N SER A 221 -5.81 -23.32 -0.29
CA SER A 221 -4.92 -24.37 -0.78
C SER A 221 -5.31 -25.69 -0.17
N THR A 222 -5.13 -26.76 -0.93
CA THR A 222 -5.23 -28.16 -0.44
C THR A 222 -3.89 -28.70 0.02
N ASP A 223 -2.81 -27.96 -0.24
CA ASP A 223 -1.46 -28.28 0.21
C ASP A 223 -1.18 -27.56 1.56
N PRO A 224 -1.05 -28.31 2.67
CA PRO A 224 -0.73 -27.70 3.96
C PRO A 224 0.66 -27.09 4.00
N ASP A 225 1.56 -27.47 3.10
CA ASP A 225 2.93 -27.00 3.00
C ASP A 225 3.11 -25.85 1.98
N GLU A 226 2.00 -25.31 1.46
CA GLU A 226 2.07 -24.18 0.54
C GLU A 226 2.74 -22.95 1.19
N ALA A 227 3.79 -22.44 0.55
CA ALA A 227 4.63 -21.38 1.09
C ALA A 227 3.86 -20.10 1.45
N SER A 228 2.88 -19.69 0.65
CA SER A 228 2.09 -18.48 0.92
C SER A 228 1.20 -18.62 2.16
N TRP A 229 0.62 -19.80 2.38
CA TRP A 229 -0.15 -20.13 3.58
C TRP A 229 0.72 -20.11 4.82
N ILE A 230 1.85 -20.83 4.79
CA ILE A 230 2.80 -20.92 5.91
C ILE A 230 3.30 -19.52 6.28
N LEU A 231 3.75 -18.73 5.28
CA LEU A 231 4.24 -17.38 5.49
C LEU A 231 3.20 -16.49 6.19
N CYS A 232 1.96 -16.50 5.71
CA CYS A 232 0.90 -15.69 6.31
C CYS A 232 0.52 -16.18 7.71
N LEU A 233 0.47 -17.49 7.94
CA LEU A 233 0.19 -18.06 9.26
C LEU A 233 1.28 -17.69 10.28
N GLU A 234 2.55 -17.83 9.93
CA GLU A 234 3.67 -17.43 10.78
C GLU A 234 3.68 -15.92 11.05
N ALA A 235 3.40 -15.09 10.02
CA ALA A 235 3.31 -13.65 10.21
C ALA A 235 2.23 -13.27 11.22
N THR A 236 1.04 -13.90 11.15
CA THR A 236 -0.07 -13.60 12.08
C THR A 236 0.28 -13.92 13.53
N GLN A 237 1.09 -14.95 13.78
CA GLN A 237 1.56 -15.31 15.13
C GLN A 237 2.54 -14.26 15.70
N ARG A 238 3.19 -13.49 14.84
CA ARG A 238 4.17 -12.47 15.21
C ARG A 238 3.62 -11.04 15.24
N PHE A 239 2.37 -10.79 14.83
CA PHE A 239 1.77 -9.45 14.84
C PHE A 239 1.84 -8.77 16.23
N GLY A 240 1.69 -9.53 17.30
CA GLY A 240 1.82 -9.05 18.67
C GLY A 240 3.25 -8.72 19.15
N LYS A 241 4.28 -8.95 18.33
CA LYS A 241 5.68 -8.62 18.65
C LYS A 241 6.01 -7.16 18.36
N GLY A 242 5.21 -6.48 17.54
CA GLY A 242 5.38 -5.05 17.29
C GLY A 242 5.08 -4.23 18.54
N SER A 243 5.94 -3.26 18.85
CA SER A 243 5.70 -2.29 19.92
C SER A 243 4.51 -1.36 19.62
N ALA A 244 4.20 -1.16 18.34
CA ALA A 244 2.99 -0.53 17.86
C ALA A 244 2.67 -1.03 16.44
N ILE A 245 1.40 -0.91 16.06
CA ILE A 245 0.90 -1.26 14.72
C ILE A 245 0.35 -0.01 14.06
N VAL A 246 0.72 0.20 12.79
CA VAL A 246 0.15 1.23 11.93
C VAL A 246 -0.62 0.52 10.81
N LEU A 247 -1.90 0.85 10.67
CA LEU A 247 -2.76 0.39 9.59
C LEU A 247 -2.95 1.50 8.56
N HIS A 248 -2.85 1.13 7.29
CA HIS A 248 -3.15 1.98 6.14
C HIS A 248 -4.68 2.08 5.96
N SER A 249 -5.37 2.69 6.92
CA SER A 249 -6.82 2.88 6.96
C SER A 249 -7.14 4.15 7.77
N PHE A 250 -8.41 4.54 7.86
CA PHE A 250 -8.87 5.60 8.73
C PHE A 250 -10.11 5.18 9.53
N ASP A 251 -10.24 5.69 10.74
CA ASP A 251 -11.17 5.20 11.77
C ASP A 251 -12.61 5.06 11.27
N THR A 252 -13.11 6.06 10.55
CA THR A 252 -14.51 6.09 10.11
C THR A 252 -14.80 5.05 9.02
N LEU A 253 -13.81 4.69 8.20
CA LEU A 253 -14.00 3.76 7.07
C LEU A 253 -14.31 2.34 7.56
N GLU A 254 -13.59 1.89 8.59
CA GLU A 254 -13.63 0.51 9.08
C GLU A 254 -13.83 0.48 10.61
N LYS A 255 -14.69 1.37 11.12
CA LYS A 255 -14.84 1.64 12.55
C LYS A 255 -15.05 0.40 13.41
N GLU A 256 -15.98 -0.48 13.06
CA GLU A 256 -16.31 -1.66 13.86
C GLU A 256 -15.13 -2.64 13.97
N VAL A 257 -14.39 -2.80 12.86
CA VAL A 257 -13.20 -3.64 12.80
C VAL A 257 -12.07 -3.01 13.59
N PHE A 258 -11.87 -1.69 13.44
CA PHE A 258 -10.82 -0.97 14.14
C PHE A 258 -11.05 -0.95 15.67
N ASP A 259 -12.30 -0.75 16.12
CA ASP A 259 -12.67 -0.85 17.53
C ASP A 259 -12.34 -2.25 18.11
N ALA A 260 -12.63 -3.31 17.34
CA ALA A 260 -12.28 -4.67 17.74
C ALA A 260 -10.76 -4.90 17.80
N LEU A 261 -10.02 -4.42 16.81
CA LEU A 261 -8.56 -4.50 16.78
C LEU A 261 -7.90 -3.72 17.92
N SER A 262 -8.45 -2.55 18.29
CA SER A 262 -7.94 -1.73 19.39
C SER A 262 -8.06 -2.43 20.74
N SER A 263 -9.02 -3.34 20.89
CA SER A 263 -9.11 -4.19 22.08
C SER A 263 -8.05 -5.31 22.14
N MET A 264 -7.51 -5.69 20.97
CA MET A 264 -6.48 -6.74 20.84
C MET A 264 -5.05 -6.18 20.85
N PHE A 265 -4.88 -4.96 20.33
CA PHE A 265 -3.59 -4.28 20.16
C PHE A 265 -3.64 -2.89 20.79
N PRO A 266 -3.09 -2.67 21.99
CA PRO A 266 -3.22 -1.40 22.72
C PRO A 266 -2.64 -0.18 22.00
N LEU A 267 -1.63 -0.39 21.14
CA LEU A 267 -0.97 0.65 20.35
C LEU A 267 -1.15 0.38 18.86
N ILE A 268 -2.37 0.56 18.38
CA ILE A 268 -2.74 0.46 16.98
C ILE A 268 -3.27 1.80 16.46
N TYR A 269 -2.79 2.23 15.31
CA TYR A 269 -3.09 3.54 14.73
C TYR A 269 -3.54 3.40 13.28
N ALA A 270 -4.70 3.93 12.96
CA ALA A 270 -5.16 4.11 11.58
C ALA A 270 -4.64 5.45 11.05
N ILE A 271 -3.68 5.42 10.13
CA ILE A 271 -3.01 6.61 9.59
C ILE A 271 -3.15 6.62 8.07
N ASP A 272 -4.31 7.02 7.60
CA ASP A 272 -4.63 7.17 6.17
C ASP A 272 -5.78 8.18 6.01
N PRO A 273 -5.99 8.78 4.85
CA PRO A 273 -5.25 8.65 3.58
C PRO A 273 -3.89 9.36 3.60
N LEU A 274 -2.81 8.59 3.44
CA LEU A 274 -1.45 9.13 3.50
C LEU A 274 -1.19 10.24 2.47
N GLN A 275 -1.80 10.16 1.28
CA GLN A 275 -1.64 11.19 0.25
C GLN A 275 -2.29 12.51 0.67
N LEU A 276 -3.49 12.47 1.26
CA LEU A 276 -4.16 13.68 1.71
C LEU A 276 -3.41 14.34 2.88
N LEU A 277 -2.82 13.53 3.78
CA LEU A 277 -1.92 14.04 4.83
C LEU A 277 -0.67 14.69 4.24
N LEU A 278 -0.03 14.09 3.22
CA LEU A 278 1.12 14.66 2.53
C LEU A 278 0.79 15.96 1.79
N ASN A 279 -0.40 16.08 1.22
CA ASN A 279 -0.84 17.28 0.50
C ASN A 279 -0.90 18.51 1.42
N GLN A 280 -1.06 18.31 2.73
CA GLN A 280 -1.07 19.39 3.72
C GLN A 280 0.33 19.87 4.14
N ILE A 281 1.37 19.10 3.85
CA ILE A 281 2.74 19.51 4.14
C ILE A 281 3.12 20.66 3.20
N PRO A 282 3.76 21.74 3.71
CA PRO A 282 4.31 22.80 2.86
C PRO A 282 5.29 22.25 1.82
N GLU A 283 5.59 23.03 0.79
CA GLU A 283 6.59 22.65 -0.23
C GLU A 283 7.91 22.26 0.43
N HIS A 284 8.37 21.06 0.10
CA HIS A 284 9.55 20.44 0.67
C HIS A 284 10.22 19.55 -0.39
N PRO A 285 11.56 19.44 -0.44
CA PRO A 285 12.25 18.63 -1.46
C PRO A 285 11.76 17.19 -1.54
N LEU A 286 11.41 16.56 -0.41
CA LEU A 286 10.87 15.22 -0.39
C LEU A 286 9.45 15.10 -0.95
N LYS A 287 8.68 16.20 -1.00
CA LYS A 287 7.32 16.17 -1.55
C LYS A 287 7.33 15.84 -3.04
N ALA A 288 8.27 16.41 -3.77
CA ALA A 288 8.47 16.17 -5.20
C ALA A 288 9.07 14.77 -5.50
N MET A 289 9.63 14.10 -4.49
CA MET A 289 10.19 12.77 -4.66
C MET A 289 9.05 11.77 -4.91
N VAL A 290 8.94 11.30 -6.14
CA VAL A 290 8.00 10.26 -6.55
C VAL A 290 8.65 8.90 -6.36
N TYR A 291 7.85 7.87 -6.06
CA TYR A 291 8.31 6.50 -6.05
C TYR A 291 7.61 5.71 -7.15
N SER A 292 8.33 5.38 -8.19
CA SER A 292 7.84 4.55 -9.27
C SER A 292 8.94 3.63 -9.79
N LEU A 293 8.66 2.33 -9.84
CA LEU A 293 9.58 1.33 -10.40
C LEU A 293 9.53 1.30 -11.93
N TRP A 294 8.58 1.98 -12.53
CA TRP A 294 8.39 2.10 -13.98
C TRP A 294 8.37 3.57 -14.39
N LYS A 295 8.86 3.83 -15.60
CA LYS A 295 8.80 5.17 -16.18
C LYS A 295 7.36 5.54 -16.50
N GLU A 296 6.91 6.68 -15.99
CA GLU A 296 5.58 7.22 -16.27
C GLU A 296 5.52 7.82 -17.68
N GLU A 297 4.45 7.49 -18.41
CA GLU A 297 4.12 8.13 -19.69
C GLU A 297 3.34 9.42 -19.41
N THR A 298 3.43 10.39 -20.33
CA THR A 298 2.86 11.73 -20.13
C THR A 298 1.67 12.03 -21.05
N GLU A 299 1.44 11.21 -22.06
CA GLU A 299 0.39 11.45 -23.06
C GLU A 299 -1.03 11.29 -22.52
N TRP A 300 -1.19 10.55 -21.41
CA TRP A 300 -2.46 10.30 -20.79
C TRP A 300 -3.22 11.57 -20.40
N LEU A 301 -2.53 12.61 -19.93
CA LEU A 301 -3.15 13.85 -19.49
C LEU A 301 -3.81 14.59 -20.66
N LYS A 302 -3.10 14.70 -21.80
CA LYS A 302 -3.64 15.31 -23.00
C LYS A 302 -4.86 14.55 -23.51
N TRP A 303 -4.80 13.22 -23.46
CA TRP A 303 -5.90 12.36 -23.89
C TRP A 303 -7.11 12.49 -22.96
N LEU A 304 -6.94 12.43 -21.64
CA LEU A 304 -8.02 12.62 -20.68
C LEU A 304 -8.67 14.00 -20.79
N ASN A 305 -7.87 15.07 -21.00
CA ASN A 305 -8.39 16.43 -21.24
C ASN A 305 -9.27 16.55 -22.48
N SER A 306 -9.19 15.61 -23.42
CA SER A 306 -10.03 15.58 -24.62
C SER A 306 -11.36 14.85 -24.42
N LYS A 307 -11.62 14.31 -23.22
CA LYS A 307 -12.81 13.50 -22.93
C LYS A 307 -13.78 14.28 -22.04
N GLU A 308 -15.06 13.94 -22.17
CA GLU A 308 -16.12 14.54 -21.34
C GLU A 308 -15.99 14.16 -19.86
N PRO A 309 -16.45 14.99 -18.93
CA PRO A 309 -16.43 14.68 -17.51
C PRO A 309 -17.16 13.37 -17.19
N ASN A 310 -16.56 12.54 -16.32
CA ASN A 310 -17.08 11.24 -15.87
C ASN A 310 -17.41 10.25 -16.99
N SER A 311 -16.76 10.34 -18.15
CA SER A 311 -17.03 9.47 -19.30
C SER A 311 -16.04 8.33 -19.47
N VAL A 312 -14.87 8.42 -18.87
CA VAL A 312 -13.75 7.46 -19.07
C VAL A 312 -13.77 6.38 -18.01
N VAL A 313 -13.62 5.12 -18.46
CA VAL A 313 -13.30 4.00 -17.58
C VAL A 313 -11.78 3.85 -17.51
N TYR A 314 -11.22 4.08 -16.33
CA TYR A 314 -9.82 3.77 -16.06
C TYR A 314 -9.67 2.28 -15.73
N VAL A 315 -8.67 1.61 -16.28
CA VAL A 315 -8.41 0.19 -16.06
C VAL A 315 -6.96 0.02 -15.63
N ASN A 316 -6.75 -0.46 -14.42
CA ASN A 316 -5.42 -0.78 -13.91
C ASN A 316 -5.50 -1.93 -12.89
N GLY A 317 -4.61 -2.89 -13.03
CA GLY A 317 -4.54 -4.03 -12.12
C GLY A 317 -3.40 -4.97 -12.48
N SER A 318 -3.17 -5.95 -11.61
CA SER A 318 -2.17 -6.99 -11.84
C SER A 318 -2.58 -7.88 -13.01
N VAL A 319 -2.24 -7.46 -14.20
CA VAL A 319 -2.49 -8.20 -15.44
C VAL A 319 -1.73 -9.53 -15.47
N ALA A 320 -0.67 -9.66 -14.64
CA ALA A 320 0.13 -10.89 -14.50
C ALA A 320 -0.67 -12.14 -14.14
N VAL A 321 -1.88 -11.97 -13.63
CA VAL A 321 -2.73 -13.07 -13.15
C VAL A 321 -3.87 -13.42 -14.12
N LEU A 322 -4.04 -12.63 -15.18
CA LEU A 322 -4.99 -12.95 -16.26
C LEU A 322 -4.28 -13.68 -17.41
N THR A 323 -4.92 -14.74 -17.91
CA THR A 323 -4.44 -15.39 -19.13
C THR A 323 -4.61 -14.44 -20.33
N ARG A 324 -3.92 -14.74 -21.42
CA ARG A 324 -4.06 -13.96 -22.66
C ARG A 324 -5.52 -13.98 -23.15
N GLU A 325 -6.20 -15.10 -23.04
CA GLU A 325 -7.61 -15.27 -23.43
C GLU A 325 -8.52 -14.39 -22.58
N GLN A 326 -8.30 -14.34 -21.26
CA GLN A 326 -9.04 -13.46 -20.35
C GLN A 326 -8.79 -11.99 -20.69
N LEU A 327 -7.54 -11.60 -20.95
CA LEU A 327 -7.20 -10.22 -21.39
C LEU A 327 -7.93 -9.83 -22.67
N VAL A 328 -7.98 -10.73 -23.65
CA VAL A 328 -8.70 -10.52 -24.91
C VAL A 328 -10.20 -10.34 -24.67
N GLU A 329 -10.80 -11.16 -23.78
CA GLU A 329 -12.22 -11.01 -23.42
C GLU A 329 -12.49 -9.64 -22.74
N PHE A 330 -11.62 -9.23 -21.80
CA PHE A 330 -11.74 -7.91 -21.18
C PHE A 330 -11.56 -6.77 -22.18
N GLY A 331 -10.57 -6.86 -23.08
CA GLY A 331 -10.35 -5.87 -24.13
C GLY A 331 -11.57 -5.69 -25.04
N TRP A 332 -12.08 -6.79 -25.58
CA TRP A 332 -13.29 -6.74 -26.40
C TRP A 332 -14.53 -6.31 -25.60
N GLY A 333 -14.60 -6.63 -24.30
CA GLY A 333 -15.65 -6.10 -23.44
C GLY A 333 -15.60 -4.59 -23.30
N LEU A 334 -14.40 -4.01 -23.12
CA LEU A 334 -14.21 -2.55 -23.14
C LEU A 334 -14.59 -1.95 -24.49
N ALA A 335 -14.18 -2.57 -25.59
CA ALA A 335 -14.59 -2.15 -26.94
C ALA A 335 -16.12 -2.17 -27.12
N ASN A 336 -16.79 -3.23 -26.71
CA ASN A 336 -18.24 -3.40 -26.80
C ASN A 336 -19.03 -2.46 -25.86
N SER A 337 -18.37 -1.89 -24.85
CA SER A 337 -19.00 -0.87 -24.01
C SER A 337 -19.26 0.44 -24.76
N GLU A 338 -18.55 0.69 -25.85
CA GLU A 338 -18.57 1.95 -26.63
C GLU A 338 -18.13 3.19 -25.84
N LEU A 339 -17.69 3.01 -24.59
CA LEU A 339 -17.21 4.08 -23.72
C LEU A 339 -15.72 4.34 -23.93
N PRO A 340 -15.24 5.56 -23.72
CA PRO A 340 -13.81 5.83 -23.64
C PRO A 340 -13.18 5.06 -22.49
N PHE A 341 -11.99 4.48 -22.72
CA PHE A 341 -11.23 3.79 -21.67
C PHE A 341 -9.75 4.13 -21.73
N PHE A 342 -9.14 4.19 -20.55
CA PHE A 342 -7.69 4.30 -20.39
C PHE A 342 -7.18 3.08 -19.64
N TRP A 343 -6.38 2.25 -20.31
CA TRP A 343 -5.93 0.98 -19.77
C TRP A 343 -4.41 0.95 -19.58
N VAL A 344 -3.96 0.68 -18.36
CA VAL A 344 -2.55 0.47 -18.03
C VAL A 344 -2.23 -1.02 -18.09
N ILE A 345 -1.35 -1.38 -19.03
CA ILE A 345 -0.85 -2.75 -19.21
C ILE A 345 0.68 -2.71 -19.15
N ARG A 346 1.25 -3.29 -18.11
CA ARG A 346 2.70 -3.33 -17.94
C ARG A 346 3.37 -4.19 -19.03
N HIS A 347 4.43 -3.68 -19.64
CA HIS A 347 5.17 -4.39 -20.70
C HIS A 347 5.84 -5.68 -20.22
N ASP A 348 6.27 -5.74 -18.97
CA ASP A 348 6.93 -6.91 -18.36
C ASP A 348 5.96 -8.08 -18.09
N LEU A 349 4.65 -7.83 -18.15
CA LEU A 349 3.62 -8.86 -17.98
C LEU A 349 3.19 -9.51 -19.28
N VAL A 350 3.61 -8.94 -20.41
CA VAL A 350 3.30 -9.49 -21.73
C VAL A 350 4.41 -10.42 -22.15
N ALA A 351 4.28 -11.69 -21.83
CA ALA A 351 5.22 -12.72 -22.25
C ALA A 351 5.27 -12.80 -23.78
N GLY A 352 6.39 -12.34 -24.36
CA GLY A 352 6.66 -12.39 -25.80
C GLY A 352 6.46 -11.07 -26.54
N LYS A 353 7.20 -10.86 -27.62
CA LYS A 353 7.18 -9.65 -28.47
C LYS A 353 5.91 -9.50 -29.34
N SER A 354 4.88 -10.30 -29.14
CA SER A 354 3.64 -10.23 -29.92
C SER A 354 2.63 -9.30 -29.26
N ALA A 355 1.96 -8.48 -30.06
CA ALA A 355 0.83 -7.65 -29.61
C ALA A 355 -0.20 -8.51 -28.86
N ILE A 356 -0.68 -8.02 -27.70
CA ILE A 356 -1.70 -8.71 -26.90
C ILE A 356 -3.00 -8.79 -27.70
N PHE A 357 -3.33 -7.69 -28.37
CA PHE A 357 -4.58 -7.55 -29.11
C PHE A 357 -4.35 -7.66 -30.61
N PRO A 358 -5.33 -8.20 -31.35
CA PRO A 358 -5.28 -8.23 -32.81
C PRO A 358 -5.46 -6.82 -33.41
N PRO A 359 -5.00 -6.60 -34.69
CA PRO A 359 -5.11 -5.30 -35.34
C PRO A 359 -6.55 -4.76 -35.44
N GLU A 360 -7.54 -5.63 -35.49
CA GLU A 360 -8.95 -5.26 -35.52
C GLU A 360 -9.38 -4.56 -34.23
N PHE A 361 -8.83 -4.97 -33.08
CA PHE A 361 -9.10 -4.31 -31.80
C PHE A 361 -8.55 -2.88 -31.77
N GLU A 362 -7.31 -2.70 -32.24
CA GLU A 362 -6.69 -1.37 -32.32
C GLU A 362 -7.48 -0.44 -33.26
N ALA A 363 -7.92 -0.96 -34.41
CA ALA A 363 -8.73 -0.21 -35.34
C ALA A 363 -10.08 0.22 -34.74
N GLU A 364 -10.75 -0.69 -34.03
CA GLU A 364 -12.05 -0.48 -33.41
C GLU A 364 -11.98 0.54 -32.25
N THR A 365 -10.88 0.55 -31.49
CA THR A 365 -10.76 1.35 -30.26
C THR A 365 -9.96 2.65 -30.42
N LYS A 366 -9.39 2.92 -31.60
CA LYS A 366 -8.45 4.02 -31.91
C LYS A 366 -8.88 5.39 -31.37
N GLU A 367 -10.17 5.73 -31.48
CA GLU A 367 -10.69 7.07 -31.12
C GLU A 367 -11.11 7.15 -29.64
N ARG A 368 -11.31 6.00 -28.97
CA ARG A 368 -11.84 5.95 -27.60
C ARG A 368 -10.99 5.17 -26.59
N GLY A 369 -9.99 4.41 -27.02
CA GLY A 369 -9.07 3.67 -26.18
C GLY A 369 -7.69 4.32 -26.10
N LEU A 370 -7.14 4.42 -24.90
CA LEU A 370 -5.72 4.67 -24.66
C LEU A 370 -5.13 3.51 -23.88
N ILE A 371 -4.04 2.93 -24.39
CA ILE A 371 -3.27 1.90 -23.66
C ILE A 371 -1.90 2.50 -23.36
N ALA A 372 -1.48 2.43 -22.10
CA ALA A 372 -0.17 2.89 -21.62
C ALA A 372 0.52 1.81 -20.79
N SER A 373 1.82 1.91 -20.64
CA SER A 373 2.60 0.96 -19.83
C SER A 373 2.53 1.30 -18.33
N TRP A 374 2.57 2.59 -18.00
CA TRP A 374 2.53 3.10 -16.63
C TRP A 374 2.09 4.56 -16.55
N CYS A 375 1.39 4.92 -15.48
CA CYS A 375 0.94 6.29 -15.23
C CYS A 375 0.86 6.60 -13.73
N PRO A 376 0.80 7.89 -13.34
CA PRO A 376 0.56 8.31 -11.96
C PRO A 376 -0.92 8.11 -11.60
N GLN A 377 -1.27 6.93 -11.07
CA GLN A 377 -2.66 6.49 -10.83
C GLN A 377 -3.50 7.50 -10.04
N GLU A 378 -2.94 8.10 -9.00
CA GLU A 378 -3.66 9.09 -8.18
C GLU A 378 -4.12 10.28 -9.03
N GLN A 379 -3.21 10.83 -9.87
CA GLN A 379 -3.54 11.95 -10.74
C GLN A 379 -4.56 11.56 -11.82
N VAL A 380 -4.47 10.33 -12.33
CA VAL A 380 -5.45 9.81 -13.29
C VAL A 380 -6.82 9.68 -12.65
N LEU A 381 -6.92 9.11 -11.44
CA LEU A 381 -8.19 8.97 -10.73
C LEU A 381 -8.82 10.31 -10.35
N GLU A 382 -8.00 11.32 -10.01
CA GLU A 382 -8.45 12.68 -9.70
C GLU A 382 -8.91 13.47 -10.94
N HIS A 383 -8.63 12.97 -12.15
CA HIS A 383 -8.99 13.69 -13.38
C HIS A 383 -10.51 13.67 -13.60
N SER A 384 -11.08 14.84 -13.91
CA SER A 384 -12.54 15.05 -14.04
C SER A 384 -13.23 14.15 -15.08
N SER A 385 -12.53 13.69 -16.11
CA SER A 385 -13.08 12.79 -17.12
C SER A 385 -13.23 11.35 -16.64
N VAL A 386 -12.54 10.92 -15.55
CA VAL A 386 -12.63 9.56 -15.04
C VAL A 386 -13.91 9.36 -14.26
N GLY A 387 -14.78 8.50 -14.77
CA GLY A 387 -16.09 8.20 -14.19
C GLY A 387 -16.19 6.86 -13.47
N GLY A 388 -15.26 5.91 -13.75
CA GLY A 388 -15.23 4.59 -13.15
C GLY A 388 -13.85 3.96 -13.22
N PHE A 389 -13.57 3.03 -12.32
CA PHE A 389 -12.29 2.35 -12.20
C PHE A 389 -12.46 0.82 -12.17
N LEU A 390 -11.98 0.13 -13.20
CA LEU A 390 -11.83 -1.33 -13.17
C LEU A 390 -10.50 -1.67 -12.54
N THR A 391 -10.54 -2.28 -11.38
CA THR A 391 -9.38 -2.54 -10.53
C THR A 391 -9.33 -3.98 -10.03
N HIS A 392 -8.11 -4.49 -9.77
CA HIS A 392 -7.91 -5.76 -9.07
C HIS A 392 -8.26 -5.72 -7.57
N SER A 393 -8.77 -4.60 -7.07
CA SER A 393 -9.12 -4.40 -5.65
C SER A 393 -7.94 -4.46 -4.67
N GLY A 394 -6.71 -4.23 -5.10
CA GLY A 394 -5.58 -4.02 -4.19
C GLY A 394 -5.81 -2.77 -3.33
N TRP A 395 -5.41 -2.82 -2.05
CA TRP A 395 -5.80 -1.82 -1.07
C TRP A 395 -5.42 -0.39 -1.44
N ASN A 396 -4.17 -0.14 -1.91
CA ASN A 396 -3.78 1.20 -2.33
C ASN A 396 -4.68 1.75 -3.45
N SER A 397 -5.00 0.92 -4.44
CA SER A 397 -5.92 1.31 -5.53
C SER A 397 -7.33 1.60 -5.02
N THR A 398 -7.79 0.83 -4.05
CA THR A 398 -9.11 1.02 -3.41
C THR A 398 -9.19 2.37 -2.68
N ILE A 399 -8.20 2.69 -1.84
CA ILE A 399 -8.12 3.97 -1.13
C ILE A 399 -7.94 5.14 -2.08
N GLU A 400 -7.08 5.03 -3.08
CA GLU A 400 -6.87 6.08 -4.09
C GLU A 400 -8.16 6.39 -4.85
N SER A 401 -8.92 5.35 -5.25
CA SER A 401 -10.22 5.51 -5.92
C SER A 401 -11.29 6.14 -5.01
N LEU A 402 -11.36 5.70 -3.75
CA LEU A 402 -12.27 6.26 -2.74
C LEU A 402 -11.97 7.74 -2.52
N CYS A 403 -10.70 8.11 -2.31
CA CYS A 403 -10.28 9.50 -2.12
C CYS A 403 -10.51 10.38 -3.36
N ALA A 404 -10.43 9.81 -4.55
CA ALA A 404 -10.78 10.50 -5.80
C ALA A 404 -12.29 10.63 -6.00
N GLY A 405 -13.11 9.84 -5.29
CA GLY A 405 -14.57 9.79 -5.46
C GLY A 405 -14.97 9.05 -6.73
N VAL A 406 -14.23 8.00 -7.12
CA VAL A 406 -14.46 7.19 -8.33
C VAL A 406 -15.05 5.83 -7.94
N PRO A 407 -16.23 5.42 -8.44
CA PRO A 407 -16.78 4.09 -8.19
C PRO A 407 -15.98 3.01 -8.89
N MET A 408 -16.02 1.78 -8.34
CA MET A 408 -15.15 0.69 -8.76
C MET A 408 -15.89 -0.48 -9.38
N LEU A 409 -15.27 -1.10 -10.40
CA LEU A 409 -15.57 -2.46 -10.85
C LEU A 409 -14.42 -3.35 -10.37
N SER A 410 -14.70 -4.16 -9.36
CA SER A 410 -13.72 -4.93 -8.59
C SER A 410 -13.49 -6.30 -9.21
N LEU A 411 -12.24 -6.59 -9.56
CA LEU A 411 -11.77 -7.87 -10.11
C LEU A 411 -10.77 -8.51 -9.13
N PRO A 412 -11.22 -9.07 -7.99
CA PRO A 412 -10.32 -9.62 -7.00
C PRO A 412 -9.67 -10.92 -7.51
N ILE A 413 -8.37 -11.07 -7.32
CA ILE A 413 -7.58 -12.20 -7.83
C ILE A 413 -6.92 -12.97 -6.69
N PHE A 414 -6.16 -12.30 -5.81
CA PHE A 414 -5.39 -12.97 -4.75
C PHE A 414 -5.24 -12.10 -3.49
N THR A 415 -4.82 -12.71 -2.41
CA THR A 415 -4.53 -12.11 -1.09
C THR A 415 -5.73 -11.35 -0.48
N ASP A 416 -5.53 -10.12 -0.05
CA ASP A 416 -6.52 -9.26 0.60
C ASP A 416 -7.58 -8.68 -0.35
N GLN A 417 -7.43 -8.88 -1.65
CA GLN A 417 -8.33 -8.30 -2.67
C GLN A 417 -9.76 -8.81 -2.53
N GLN A 418 -9.95 -10.05 -2.05
CA GLN A 418 -11.28 -10.61 -1.77
C GLN A 418 -12.01 -9.80 -0.69
N THR A 419 -11.31 -9.51 0.41
CA THR A 419 -11.85 -8.72 1.51
C THR A 419 -12.14 -7.29 1.08
N ASN A 420 -11.22 -6.68 0.33
CA ASN A 420 -11.40 -5.33 -0.20
C ASN A 420 -12.58 -5.25 -1.15
N CYS A 421 -12.75 -6.24 -2.05
CA CYS A 421 -13.90 -6.35 -2.95
C CYS A 421 -15.21 -6.49 -2.16
N HIS A 422 -15.25 -7.33 -1.13
CA HIS A 422 -16.41 -7.46 -0.24
C HIS A 422 -16.78 -6.11 0.39
N CYS A 423 -15.80 -5.38 0.94
CA CYS A 423 -16.03 -4.07 1.53
C CYS A 423 -16.55 -3.06 0.49
N VAL A 424 -15.92 -2.97 -0.66
CA VAL A 424 -16.30 -2.07 -1.77
C VAL A 424 -17.74 -2.31 -2.23
N CYS A 425 -18.12 -3.59 -2.41
CA CYS A 425 -19.41 -3.96 -3.00
C CYS A 425 -20.54 -4.04 -1.98
N ASN A 426 -20.28 -4.60 -0.79
CA ASN A 426 -21.31 -4.98 0.16
C ASN A 426 -21.37 -4.07 1.41
N VAL A 427 -20.23 -3.55 1.88
CA VAL A 427 -20.18 -2.71 3.08
C VAL A 427 -20.33 -1.25 2.71
N TRP A 428 -19.49 -0.75 1.81
CA TRP A 428 -19.50 0.68 1.43
C TRP A 428 -20.45 0.98 0.28
N GLY A 429 -20.75 0.00 -0.57
CA GLY A 429 -21.68 0.14 -1.71
C GLY A 429 -21.19 1.10 -2.78
N ILE A 430 -19.88 1.15 -3.01
CA ILE A 430 -19.20 2.04 -3.96
C ILE A 430 -18.67 1.31 -5.19
N GLY A 431 -19.06 0.04 -5.36
CA GLY A 431 -18.61 -0.76 -6.51
C GLY A 431 -19.46 -1.98 -6.80
N MET A 432 -19.01 -2.71 -7.79
CA MET A 432 -19.56 -3.99 -8.25
C MET A 432 -18.42 -4.97 -8.47
N GLU A 433 -18.71 -6.27 -8.26
CA GLU A 433 -17.74 -7.34 -8.53
C GLU A 433 -17.84 -7.84 -9.97
N ILE A 434 -16.70 -8.19 -10.56
CA ILE A 434 -16.60 -8.89 -11.84
C ILE A 434 -15.69 -10.10 -11.72
N SER A 435 -16.10 -11.24 -12.31
CA SER A 435 -15.28 -12.44 -12.34
C SER A 435 -14.13 -12.31 -13.36
N LYS A 436 -12.96 -12.88 -13.06
CA LYS A 436 -11.86 -13.03 -14.02
C LYS A 436 -12.24 -13.87 -15.26
N ASP A 437 -13.27 -14.72 -15.15
CA ASP A 437 -13.76 -15.57 -16.22
C ASP A 437 -14.93 -14.93 -17.00
N ALA A 438 -15.24 -13.66 -16.70
CA ALA A 438 -16.28 -12.91 -17.40
C ALA A 438 -16.00 -12.83 -18.90
N LYS A 439 -17.02 -13.09 -19.70
CA LYS A 439 -16.95 -12.96 -21.16
C LYS A 439 -17.21 -11.51 -21.58
N ARG A 440 -16.76 -11.14 -22.78
CA ARG A 440 -16.80 -9.77 -23.32
C ARG A 440 -18.16 -9.08 -23.17
N ASP A 441 -19.26 -9.82 -23.36
CA ASP A 441 -20.61 -9.24 -23.23
C ASP A 441 -20.92 -8.87 -21.79
N GLN A 442 -20.48 -9.68 -20.81
CA GLN A 442 -20.63 -9.39 -19.40
C GLN A 442 -19.74 -8.21 -18.97
N VAL A 443 -18.49 -8.20 -19.44
CA VAL A 443 -17.55 -7.07 -19.19
C VAL A 443 -18.17 -5.78 -19.74
N GLY A 444 -18.57 -5.74 -21.00
CA GLY A 444 -19.18 -4.57 -21.63
C GLY A 444 -20.44 -4.08 -20.91
N LYS A 445 -21.31 -5.03 -20.48
CA LYS A 445 -22.48 -4.70 -19.68
C LYS A 445 -22.14 -4.03 -18.35
N LEU A 446 -21.22 -4.62 -17.56
CA LEU A 446 -20.83 -4.09 -16.25
C LEU A 446 -20.11 -2.75 -16.36
N VAL A 447 -19.31 -2.55 -17.42
CA VAL A 447 -18.66 -1.27 -17.72
C VAL A 447 -19.70 -0.18 -18.03
N LYS A 448 -20.74 -0.48 -18.82
CA LYS A 448 -21.86 0.43 -19.06
C LYS A 448 -22.64 0.72 -17.76
N GLU A 449 -22.86 -0.29 -16.93
CA GLU A 449 -23.51 -0.11 -15.62
C GLU A 449 -22.70 0.78 -14.67
N LEU A 450 -21.36 0.72 -14.73
CA LEU A 450 -20.47 1.52 -13.88
C LEU A 450 -20.54 3.02 -14.18
N ILE A 451 -20.80 3.41 -15.43
CA ILE A 451 -20.80 4.82 -15.88
C ILE A 451 -22.20 5.40 -16.05
N GLY A 452 -23.13 4.67 -16.66
CA GLY A 452 -24.36 5.26 -17.22
C GLY A 452 -25.67 4.88 -16.53
N ALA A 453 -25.71 3.88 -15.67
CA ALA A 453 -26.93 3.37 -15.07
C ALA A 453 -27.36 4.15 -13.81
N GLU A 454 -28.61 3.98 -13.38
CA GLU A 454 -29.09 4.54 -12.09
C GLU A 454 -28.26 4.03 -10.90
N LYS A 455 -27.80 2.79 -10.95
CA LYS A 455 -26.87 2.20 -9.96
C LYS A 455 -25.54 2.96 -9.92
N ALA A 456 -25.03 3.44 -11.06
CA ALA A 456 -23.82 4.27 -11.13
C ALA A 456 -23.97 5.55 -10.33
N LYS A 457 -25.12 6.23 -10.43
CA LYS A 457 -25.39 7.45 -9.66
C LYS A 457 -25.42 7.18 -8.15
N GLN A 458 -26.01 6.06 -7.73
CA GLN A 458 -26.02 5.66 -6.32
C GLN A 458 -24.62 5.39 -5.80
N MET A 459 -23.81 4.62 -6.55
CA MET A 459 -22.41 4.36 -6.20
C MET A 459 -21.60 5.66 -6.18
N LYS A 460 -21.80 6.56 -7.16
CA LYS A 460 -21.13 7.87 -7.22
C LYS A 460 -21.45 8.72 -5.99
N ASN A 461 -22.72 8.81 -5.61
CA ASN A 461 -23.11 9.56 -4.42
C ASN A 461 -22.44 9.00 -3.16
N LYS A 462 -22.48 7.67 -2.96
CA LYS A 462 -21.85 7.02 -1.82
C LYS A 462 -20.32 7.22 -1.79
N VAL A 463 -19.63 7.07 -2.93
CA VAL A 463 -18.18 7.27 -2.94
C VAL A 463 -17.80 8.72 -2.70
N MET A 464 -18.65 9.68 -3.09
CA MET A 464 -18.45 11.10 -2.77
C MET A 464 -18.64 11.40 -1.27
N GLU A 465 -19.57 10.69 -0.59
CA GLU A 465 -19.70 10.76 0.87
C GLU A 465 -18.41 10.20 1.55
N TRP A 466 -17.91 9.06 1.10
CA TRP A 466 -16.68 8.49 1.61
C TRP A 466 -15.46 9.37 1.34
N LYS A 467 -15.36 9.99 0.16
CA LYS A 467 -14.31 10.98 -0.16
C LYS A 467 -14.32 12.11 0.87
N LYS A 468 -15.50 12.67 1.17
CA LYS A 468 -15.62 13.73 2.17
C LYS A 468 -15.14 13.28 3.55
N LEU A 469 -15.52 12.08 4.00
CA LEU A 469 -15.05 11.52 5.27
C LEU A 469 -13.52 11.29 5.30
N ALA A 470 -12.94 10.88 4.17
CA ALA A 470 -11.50 10.75 4.02
C ALA A 470 -10.77 12.10 4.12
N GLU A 471 -11.33 13.15 3.48
CA GLU A 471 -10.84 14.54 3.57
C GLU A 471 -10.95 15.08 5.01
N GLU A 472 -12.07 14.82 5.69
CA GLU A 472 -12.27 15.17 7.11
C GLU A 472 -11.27 14.44 8.02
N ALA A 473 -11.06 13.13 7.84
CA ALA A 473 -10.09 12.36 8.61
C ALA A 473 -8.66 12.87 8.48
N ALA A 474 -8.26 13.27 7.27
CA ALA A 474 -6.93 13.82 6.99
C ALA A 474 -6.79 15.30 7.39
N SER A 475 -7.86 16.04 7.65
CA SER A 475 -7.79 17.46 8.01
C SER A 475 -6.90 17.71 9.26
N PRO A 476 -6.43 18.94 9.53
CA PRO A 476 -5.52 19.21 10.66
C PRO A 476 -6.04 18.78 12.04
N HIS A 477 -7.37 18.66 12.20
CA HIS A 477 -8.03 18.20 13.42
C HIS A 477 -8.75 16.86 13.23
N GLY A 478 -8.53 16.20 12.09
CA GLY A 478 -9.13 14.92 11.76
C GLY A 478 -8.48 13.75 12.51
N SER A 479 -9.18 12.62 12.51
CA SER A 479 -8.73 11.42 13.23
C SER A 479 -7.36 10.92 12.77
N SER A 480 -7.10 10.91 11.47
CA SER A 480 -5.82 10.43 10.93
C SER A 480 -4.65 11.34 11.26
N SER A 481 -4.87 12.67 11.27
CA SER A 481 -3.86 13.63 11.73
C SER A 481 -3.58 13.45 13.23
N ALA A 482 -4.61 13.27 14.05
CA ALA A 482 -4.48 13.01 15.48
C ALA A 482 -3.79 11.66 15.75
N ASN A 483 -4.12 10.61 14.99
CA ASN A 483 -3.48 9.31 15.11
C ASN A 483 -1.98 9.38 14.74
N LEU A 484 -1.62 10.12 13.68
CA LEU A 484 -0.22 10.37 13.34
C LEU A 484 0.53 11.10 14.46
N ASP A 485 -0.07 12.15 15.03
CA ASP A 485 0.53 12.90 16.14
C ASP A 485 0.65 12.03 17.41
N ASN A 486 -0.35 11.22 17.71
CA ASN A 486 -0.32 10.26 18.83
C ASN A 486 0.76 9.20 18.61
N PHE A 487 0.88 8.65 17.41
CA PHE A 487 1.93 7.69 17.06
C PHE A 487 3.33 8.30 17.25
N VAL A 488 3.55 9.52 16.78
CA VAL A 488 4.83 10.22 16.96
C VAL A 488 5.12 10.47 18.45
N ASN A 489 4.16 11.01 19.19
CA ASN A 489 4.40 11.46 20.56
C ASN A 489 4.43 10.30 21.59
N GLN A 490 3.56 9.30 21.41
CA GLN A 490 3.40 8.19 22.37
C GLN A 490 4.36 7.03 22.12
N VAL A 491 4.83 6.87 20.86
CA VAL A 491 5.67 5.75 20.46
C VAL A 491 7.09 6.19 20.12
N LEU A 492 7.23 7.14 19.17
CA LEU A 492 8.55 7.48 18.63
C LEU A 492 9.34 8.44 19.52
N LEU A 493 8.69 9.44 20.12
CA LEU A 493 9.35 10.46 20.96
C LEU A 493 9.28 10.14 22.46
N ARG A 494 8.60 9.07 22.86
CA ARG A 494 8.52 8.68 24.26
C ARG A 494 9.91 8.35 24.79
N LYS A 495 10.38 9.13 25.78
CA LYS A 495 11.61 8.81 26.50
C LYS A 495 11.37 7.51 27.28
N SER A 496 12.14 6.47 26.97
CA SER A 496 12.20 5.22 27.75
C SER A 496 12.77 5.47 29.15
#